data_259fe174d3ba8cd9cfed32e9aff87c6b
#
_entry.id   259fe174d3ba8cd9cfed32e9aff87c6b
#
_cell.length_a   1.000
_cell.length_b   1.000
_cell.length_c   1.000
_cell.angle_alpha   90.00
_cell.angle_beta   90.00
_cell.angle_gamma   90.00
#
_symmetry.space_group_name_H-M   'P 1'
#
loop_
_entity.id
_entity.type
_entity.pdbx_description
1 polymer ?
#
loop_
_entity_poly.entity_id
_entity_poly.type
_entity_poly.pdbx_seq_one_letter_code
_entity_poly.pdbx_strand_id
1 'polypeptide(L)'
;MVASGDWVTPRLNGLRYFEKPPLQYWLTAASFEAFDVDEWTARLPGALAGFLTIVVVAWAGSKLASPTVGLYAGLALAGSVWMFGMAHILTLDALLAFWLTLALCAFMVAQQASGASARRLMLVAYAAAAGGVLTKGLVALLIPFATLVAYTLVTRDRGPWRRLELVRGLAVVVVLAAPWFVLVSLRNPSFARFFFVHEHFERFLTTEHRRIGAWWYFVPMFVAGLLPWTGVFVWRVRTAWRDATTANGFAWVKFCLVWSAFVFVFFSLSGSKLPSYILPMFPAVALVLGAELAKMRAPALVAFAAVLVATTLALWLAALLGWSRLAASLADPRTPRALYDALGPWVKVCLGVALAGYVVGFLAFLRPGPRARTVGVVALALGTLLALQTAFHGSDVFRATRSAADLVTTLENAANPPYDRSAPFFQVGMYDQTLPFYLGRTTTLVAYRDELGPGLDLEPALGIARVADWVRQWHDLDQGYALMSPAEHAELASERVPMRIVASDARRVLVARR
;
A
#
# COMPACT_ATOMS: atom_id res chain seq x y z
N MET A 1 1.49 -1.41 -21.54
CA MET A 1 1.54 -2.84 -21.81
C MET A 1 0.36 -3.25 -22.69
N VAL A 2 -0.88 -3.21 -22.21
CA VAL A 2 -2.06 -3.57 -23.03
C VAL A 2 -2.06 -2.81 -24.37
N ALA A 3 -2.06 -1.48 -24.37
CA ALA A 3 -2.13 -0.66 -25.58
C ALA A 3 -0.90 -0.77 -26.50
N SER A 4 0.30 -1.03 -25.96
CA SER A 4 1.56 -1.08 -26.74
C SER A 4 2.01 -2.48 -27.13
N GLY A 5 1.46 -3.54 -26.50
CA GLY A 5 1.95 -4.90 -26.62
C GLY A 5 3.34 -5.15 -26.03
N ASP A 6 3.99 -4.14 -25.43
CA ASP A 6 5.31 -4.30 -24.80
C ASP A 6 5.16 -4.66 -23.31
N TRP A 7 5.38 -5.94 -23.01
CA TRP A 7 5.34 -6.51 -21.66
C TRP A 7 6.71 -6.53 -20.96
N VAL A 8 7.77 -6.07 -21.63
CA VAL A 8 9.14 -6.11 -21.10
C VAL A 8 9.58 -4.77 -20.54
N THR A 9 9.37 -3.67 -21.29
CA THR A 9 9.79 -2.32 -20.89
C THR A 9 8.66 -1.58 -20.19
N PRO A 10 8.71 -1.36 -18.86
CA PRO A 10 7.72 -0.55 -18.16
C PRO A 10 7.73 0.89 -18.65
N ARG A 11 6.53 1.46 -18.82
CA ARG A 11 6.36 2.86 -19.22
C ARG A 11 5.32 3.54 -18.32
N LEU A 12 5.57 4.80 -18.00
CA LEU A 12 4.63 5.69 -17.31
C LEU A 12 4.46 6.95 -18.17
N ASN A 13 3.24 7.26 -18.54
CA ASN A 13 2.91 8.36 -19.46
C ASN A 13 3.72 8.32 -20.79
N GLY A 14 3.98 7.11 -21.30
CA GLY A 14 4.77 6.89 -22.50
C GLY A 14 6.29 6.84 -22.31
N LEU A 15 6.81 7.40 -21.22
CA LEU A 15 8.24 7.42 -20.88
C LEU A 15 8.69 6.08 -20.28
N ARG A 16 9.93 5.66 -20.55
CA ARG A 16 10.56 4.51 -19.89
C ARG A 16 10.64 4.75 -18.39
N TYR A 17 10.15 3.78 -17.61
CA TYR A 17 10.02 3.90 -16.16
C TYR A 17 10.59 2.68 -15.45
N PHE A 18 11.84 2.78 -14.98
CA PHE A 18 12.61 1.65 -14.46
C PHE A 18 12.70 1.58 -12.93
N GLU A 19 11.93 2.40 -12.22
CA GLU A 19 11.99 2.42 -10.76
C GLU A 19 11.57 1.09 -10.11
N LYS A 20 10.71 0.33 -10.76
CA LYS A 20 10.16 -0.91 -10.20
C LYS A 20 10.10 -2.03 -11.23
N PRO A 21 10.26 -3.29 -10.77
CA PRO A 21 10.08 -4.48 -11.60
C PRO A 21 8.62 -4.67 -12.05
N PRO A 22 8.33 -5.60 -12.99
CA PRO A 22 7.12 -5.57 -13.80
C PRO A 22 5.88 -6.21 -13.16
N LEU A 23 6.00 -7.01 -12.09
CA LEU A 23 4.93 -7.93 -11.69
C LEU A 23 3.62 -7.23 -11.36
N GLN A 24 3.67 -6.07 -10.67
CA GLN A 24 2.45 -5.28 -10.43
C GLN A 24 1.84 -4.78 -11.73
N TYR A 25 2.66 -4.32 -12.67
CA TYR A 25 2.18 -3.84 -13.97
C TYR A 25 1.58 -4.96 -14.81
N TRP A 26 2.20 -6.14 -14.80
CA TRP A 26 1.65 -7.32 -15.47
C TRP A 26 0.30 -7.74 -14.91
N LEU A 27 0.16 -7.79 -13.58
CA LEU A 27 -1.11 -8.16 -12.95
C LEU A 27 -2.21 -7.13 -13.22
N THR A 28 -1.87 -5.84 -13.21
CA THR A 28 -2.82 -4.77 -13.55
C THR A 28 -3.19 -4.83 -15.03
N ALA A 29 -2.22 -5.03 -15.93
CA ALA A 29 -2.49 -5.18 -17.36
C ALA A 29 -3.37 -6.41 -17.66
N ALA A 30 -3.08 -7.55 -17.02
CA ALA A 30 -3.91 -8.74 -17.13
C ALA A 30 -5.34 -8.53 -16.60
N SER A 31 -5.49 -7.75 -15.52
CA SER A 31 -6.81 -7.35 -15.02
C SER A 31 -7.58 -6.49 -16.04
N PHE A 32 -6.89 -5.57 -16.70
CA PHE A 32 -7.48 -4.73 -17.75
C PHE A 32 -7.88 -5.54 -18.99
N GLU A 33 -7.07 -6.50 -19.40
CA GLU A 33 -7.42 -7.37 -20.53
C GLU A 33 -8.62 -8.29 -20.23
N ALA A 34 -8.75 -8.72 -18.96
CA ALA A 34 -9.82 -9.62 -18.56
C ALA A 34 -11.17 -8.94 -18.28
N PHE A 35 -11.13 -7.67 -17.81
CA PHE A 35 -12.30 -6.99 -17.23
C PHE A 35 -12.44 -5.52 -17.68
N ASP A 36 -11.76 -5.11 -18.76
CA ASP A 36 -11.66 -3.74 -19.24
C ASP A 36 -10.92 -2.77 -18.30
N VAL A 37 -10.65 -1.56 -18.80
CA VAL A 37 -9.91 -0.52 -18.05
C VAL A 37 -10.89 0.26 -17.18
N ASP A 38 -10.84 0.01 -15.88
CA ASP A 38 -11.68 0.64 -14.87
C ASP A 38 -10.91 0.85 -13.56
N GLU A 39 -11.42 1.68 -12.67
CA GLU A 39 -10.83 1.96 -11.36
C GLU A 39 -10.72 0.70 -10.47
N TRP A 40 -11.75 -0.16 -10.49
CA TRP A 40 -11.75 -1.38 -9.68
C TRP A 40 -10.79 -2.44 -10.25
N THR A 41 -10.69 -2.54 -11.58
CA THR A 41 -9.75 -3.47 -12.23
C THR A 41 -8.31 -3.07 -12.01
N ALA A 42 -8.02 -1.77 -11.96
CA ALA A 42 -6.70 -1.26 -11.57
C ALA A 42 -6.31 -1.67 -10.14
N ARG A 43 -7.27 -1.69 -9.21
CA ARG A 43 -7.06 -2.02 -7.78
C ARG A 43 -7.15 -3.51 -7.48
N LEU A 44 -7.71 -4.32 -8.36
CA LEU A 44 -7.96 -5.75 -8.14
C LEU A 44 -6.71 -6.53 -7.70
N PRO A 45 -5.51 -6.37 -8.32
CA PRO A 45 -4.32 -7.09 -7.87
C PRO A 45 -3.91 -6.76 -6.42
N GLY A 46 -4.00 -5.49 -6.02
CA GLY A 46 -3.71 -5.06 -4.64
C GLY A 46 -4.72 -5.62 -3.64
N ALA A 47 -6.01 -5.58 -3.95
CA ALA A 47 -7.08 -6.12 -3.12
C ALA A 47 -6.94 -7.64 -2.95
N LEU A 48 -6.66 -8.38 -4.03
CA LEU A 48 -6.39 -9.82 -3.98
C LEU A 48 -5.15 -10.14 -3.16
N ALA A 49 -4.07 -9.37 -3.30
CA ALA A 49 -2.86 -9.53 -2.50
C ALA A 49 -3.16 -9.34 -1.00
N GLY A 50 -3.96 -8.33 -0.64
CA GLY A 50 -4.43 -8.12 0.72
C GLY A 50 -5.23 -9.28 1.26
N PHE A 51 -6.22 -9.75 0.52
CA PHE A 51 -7.04 -10.92 0.88
C PHE A 51 -6.20 -12.19 1.04
N LEU A 52 -5.34 -12.49 0.08
CA LEU A 52 -4.47 -13.67 0.12
C LEU A 52 -3.47 -13.60 1.28
N THR A 53 -3.02 -12.41 1.68
CA THR A 53 -2.18 -12.23 2.87
C THR A 53 -2.90 -12.68 4.13
N ILE A 54 -4.19 -12.34 4.28
CA ILE A 54 -5.03 -12.78 5.41
C ILE A 54 -5.18 -14.31 5.40
N VAL A 55 -5.44 -14.91 4.23
CA VAL A 55 -5.56 -16.37 4.07
C VAL A 55 -4.26 -17.08 4.45
N VAL A 56 -3.10 -16.56 3.99
CA VAL A 56 -1.78 -17.13 4.33
C VAL A 56 -1.50 -17.04 5.81
N VAL A 57 -1.82 -15.93 6.46
CA VAL A 57 -1.67 -15.77 7.92
C VAL A 57 -2.56 -16.75 8.68
N ALA A 58 -3.83 -16.88 8.29
CA ALA A 58 -4.75 -17.85 8.91
C ALA A 58 -4.28 -19.29 8.71
N TRP A 59 -3.81 -19.64 7.52
CA TRP A 59 -3.22 -20.94 7.22
C TRP A 59 -1.97 -21.20 8.08
N ALA A 60 -1.03 -20.26 8.12
CA ALA A 60 0.22 -20.41 8.87
C ALA A 60 -0.04 -20.55 10.37
N GLY A 61 -0.89 -19.69 10.96
CA GLY A 61 -1.27 -19.77 12.36
C GLY A 61 -1.93 -21.11 12.71
N SER A 62 -2.76 -21.66 11.80
CA SER A 62 -3.38 -22.97 11.96
C SER A 62 -2.37 -24.11 11.93
N LYS A 63 -1.33 -24.04 11.11
CA LYS A 63 -0.26 -25.04 11.02
C LYS A 63 0.76 -24.92 12.14
N LEU A 64 1.10 -23.69 12.54
CA LEU A 64 2.11 -23.42 13.56
C LEU A 64 1.61 -23.69 14.99
N ALA A 65 0.31 -23.57 15.24
CA ALA A 65 -0.26 -23.73 16.57
C ALA A 65 -1.61 -24.48 16.58
N SER A 66 -2.69 -23.86 16.08
CA SER A 66 -4.03 -24.46 16.05
C SER A 66 -4.98 -23.72 15.11
N PRO A 67 -6.08 -24.34 14.67
CA PRO A 67 -7.11 -23.67 13.88
C PRO A 67 -7.65 -22.37 14.51
N THR A 68 -7.78 -22.35 15.84
CA THR A 68 -8.20 -21.16 16.59
C THR A 68 -7.20 -20.02 16.47
N VAL A 69 -5.90 -20.32 16.59
CA VAL A 69 -4.82 -19.32 16.43
C VAL A 69 -4.82 -18.78 15.00
N GLY A 70 -4.97 -19.65 14.01
CA GLY A 70 -5.06 -19.25 12.61
C GLY A 70 -6.25 -18.33 12.34
N LEU A 71 -7.44 -18.70 12.83
CA LEU A 71 -8.64 -17.88 12.71
C LEU A 71 -8.44 -16.50 13.35
N TYR A 72 -7.93 -16.45 14.58
CA TYR A 72 -7.75 -15.17 15.29
C TYR A 72 -6.66 -14.30 14.66
N ALA A 73 -5.58 -14.91 14.13
CA ALA A 73 -4.55 -14.19 13.40
C ALA A 73 -5.09 -13.59 12.10
N GLY A 74 -5.85 -14.37 11.32
CA GLY A 74 -6.51 -13.89 10.12
C GLY A 74 -7.50 -12.75 10.39
N LEU A 75 -8.34 -12.90 11.43
CA LEU A 75 -9.29 -11.85 11.87
C LEU A 75 -8.58 -10.60 12.39
N ALA A 76 -7.49 -10.76 13.14
CA ALA A 76 -6.71 -9.63 13.62
C ALA A 76 -6.08 -8.85 12.47
N LEU A 77 -5.60 -9.55 11.43
CA LEU A 77 -5.05 -8.88 10.25
C LEU A 77 -6.13 -8.21 9.40
N ALA A 78 -7.25 -8.91 9.14
CA ALA A 78 -8.38 -8.38 8.39
C ALA A 78 -8.97 -7.12 9.04
N GLY A 79 -9.11 -7.13 10.38
CA GLY A 79 -9.59 -5.99 11.16
C GLY A 79 -8.52 -4.97 11.51
N SER A 80 -7.33 -4.99 10.92
CA SER A 80 -6.31 -3.95 11.14
C SER A 80 -6.45 -2.82 10.13
N VAL A 81 -6.42 -1.57 10.62
CA VAL A 81 -6.57 -0.37 9.78
C VAL A 81 -5.55 -0.33 8.66
N TRP A 82 -4.29 -0.69 8.95
CA TRP A 82 -3.21 -0.57 7.97
C TRP A 82 -3.32 -1.57 6.83
N MET A 83 -3.60 -2.83 7.16
CA MET A 83 -3.77 -3.87 6.14
C MET A 83 -4.96 -3.57 5.22
N PHE A 84 -6.09 -3.18 5.83
CA PHE A 84 -7.28 -2.79 5.08
C PHE A 84 -6.98 -1.60 4.16
N GLY A 85 -6.41 -0.51 4.70
CA GLY A 85 -6.11 0.70 3.94
C GLY A 85 -5.17 0.43 2.77
N MET A 86 -4.07 -0.28 3.01
CA MET A 86 -3.06 -0.56 1.97
C MET A 86 -3.55 -1.52 0.89
N ALA A 87 -4.51 -2.41 1.19
CA ALA A 87 -5.15 -3.27 0.20
C ALA A 87 -6.07 -2.51 -0.78
N HIS A 88 -6.54 -1.32 -0.40
CA HIS A 88 -7.42 -0.47 -1.22
C HIS A 88 -6.68 0.64 -1.98
N ILE A 89 -5.43 0.92 -1.61
CA ILE A 89 -4.61 1.93 -2.29
C ILE A 89 -3.76 1.26 -3.37
N LEU A 90 -3.77 1.82 -4.58
CA LEU A 90 -2.98 1.30 -5.69
C LEU A 90 -1.49 1.57 -5.47
N THR A 91 -0.82 0.65 -4.80
CA THR A 91 0.62 0.65 -4.54
C THR A 91 1.18 -0.77 -4.66
N LEU A 92 2.49 -0.87 -4.90
CA LEU A 92 3.19 -2.18 -4.94
C LEU A 92 3.31 -2.83 -3.55
N ASP A 93 3.05 -2.07 -2.48
CA ASP A 93 3.37 -2.51 -1.12
C ASP A 93 2.45 -3.63 -0.62
N ALA A 94 1.18 -3.65 -1.03
CA ALA A 94 0.26 -4.74 -0.72
C ALA A 94 0.74 -6.06 -1.36
N LEU A 95 1.16 -6.02 -2.63
CA LEU A 95 1.68 -7.18 -3.33
C LEU A 95 3.03 -7.66 -2.74
N LEU A 96 3.93 -6.74 -2.41
CA LEU A 96 5.18 -7.08 -1.71
C LEU A 96 4.90 -7.73 -0.35
N ALA A 97 3.97 -7.16 0.44
CA ALA A 97 3.60 -7.71 1.74
C ALA A 97 3.03 -9.12 1.61
N PHE A 98 2.24 -9.41 0.59
CA PHE A 98 1.75 -10.75 0.27
C PHE A 98 2.92 -11.72 0.03
N TRP A 99 3.84 -11.37 -0.88
CA TRP A 99 4.96 -12.24 -1.22
C TRP A 99 5.88 -12.50 -0.03
N LEU A 100 6.21 -11.47 0.74
CA LEU A 100 7.01 -11.60 1.96
C LEU A 100 6.30 -12.46 3.01
N THR A 101 4.98 -12.28 3.17
CA THR A 101 4.17 -13.09 4.09
C THR A 101 4.16 -14.55 3.68
N LEU A 102 3.92 -14.83 2.40
CA LEU A 102 3.93 -16.20 1.89
C LEU A 102 5.31 -16.85 2.06
N ALA A 103 6.38 -16.12 1.74
CA ALA A 103 7.76 -16.60 1.90
C ALA A 103 8.08 -16.95 3.35
N LEU A 104 7.82 -16.04 4.29
CA LEU A 104 8.17 -16.21 5.70
C LEU A 104 7.24 -17.20 6.42
N CYS A 105 5.95 -17.22 6.08
CA CYS A 105 5.01 -18.20 6.61
C CYS A 105 5.32 -19.62 6.11
N ALA A 106 5.58 -19.80 4.82
CA ALA A 106 5.99 -21.08 4.26
C ALA A 106 7.31 -21.56 4.89
N PHE A 107 8.29 -20.66 5.07
CA PHE A 107 9.52 -20.95 5.80
C PHE A 107 9.25 -21.43 7.23
N MET A 108 8.43 -20.69 8.00
CA MET A 108 8.13 -21.07 9.39
C MET A 108 7.44 -22.43 9.49
N VAL A 109 6.46 -22.70 8.61
CA VAL A 109 5.78 -24.00 8.59
C VAL A 109 6.74 -25.12 8.16
N ALA A 110 7.67 -24.85 7.23
CA ALA A 110 8.69 -25.79 6.81
C ALA A 110 9.62 -26.21 7.97
N GLN A 111 9.88 -25.31 8.95
CA GLN A 111 10.68 -25.65 10.12
C GLN A 111 10.00 -26.71 11.02
N GLN A 112 8.67 -26.80 10.99
CA GLN A 112 7.91 -27.81 11.76
C GLN A 112 7.60 -29.08 10.95
N ALA A 113 7.73 -29.02 9.63
CA ALA A 113 7.50 -30.15 8.74
C ALA A 113 8.77 -31.03 8.59
N SER A 114 8.63 -32.19 7.97
CA SER A 114 9.72 -33.10 7.66
C SER A 114 9.65 -33.64 6.22
N GLY A 115 10.77 -34.17 5.74
CA GLY A 115 10.87 -34.86 4.45
C GLY A 115 10.43 -33.99 3.25
N ALA A 116 9.65 -34.57 2.34
CA ALA A 116 9.21 -33.92 1.11
C ALA A 116 8.29 -32.69 1.35
N SER A 117 7.51 -32.71 2.46
CA SER A 117 6.64 -31.58 2.80
C SER A 117 7.45 -30.35 3.19
N ALA A 118 8.48 -30.50 4.03
CA ALA A 118 9.37 -29.40 4.39
C ALA A 118 10.06 -28.81 3.14
N ARG A 119 10.56 -29.67 2.24
CA ARG A 119 11.19 -29.24 0.99
C ARG A 119 10.23 -28.47 0.09
N ARG A 120 9.00 -28.96 -0.13
CA ARG A 120 7.98 -28.27 -0.94
C ARG A 120 7.69 -26.88 -0.38
N LEU A 121 7.51 -26.76 0.94
CA LEU A 121 7.27 -25.47 1.60
C LEU A 121 8.44 -24.50 1.44
N MET A 122 9.68 -25.00 1.54
CA MET A 122 10.86 -24.17 1.27
C MET A 122 10.92 -23.69 -0.18
N LEU A 123 10.58 -24.55 -1.17
CA LEU A 123 10.51 -24.11 -2.57
C LEU A 123 9.41 -23.07 -2.79
N VAL A 124 8.26 -23.21 -2.12
CA VAL A 124 7.20 -22.18 -2.12
C VAL A 124 7.72 -20.85 -1.53
N ALA A 125 8.49 -20.91 -0.43
CA ALA A 125 9.09 -19.72 0.17
C ALA A 125 10.01 -18.99 -0.84
N TYR A 126 10.83 -19.71 -1.58
CA TYR A 126 11.71 -19.12 -2.59
C TYR A 126 10.95 -18.63 -3.83
N ALA A 127 9.91 -19.33 -4.26
CA ALA A 127 9.05 -18.87 -5.35
C ALA A 127 8.32 -17.57 -4.97
N ALA A 128 7.85 -17.48 -3.72
CA ALA A 128 7.27 -16.25 -3.19
C ALA A 128 8.32 -15.11 -3.11
N ALA A 129 9.55 -15.42 -2.68
CA ALA A 129 10.64 -14.44 -2.69
C ALA A 129 10.93 -13.93 -4.11
N ALA A 130 10.91 -14.81 -5.14
CA ALA A 130 11.03 -14.42 -6.54
C ALA A 130 9.89 -13.49 -7.00
N GLY A 131 8.64 -13.78 -6.60
CA GLY A 131 7.49 -12.89 -6.83
C GLY A 131 7.71 -11.50 -6.18
N GLY A 132 8.24 -11.48 -4.97
CA GLY A 132 8.63 -10.24 -4.31
C GLY A 132 9.74 -9.48 -5.04
N VAL A 133 10.76 -10.18 -5.56
CA VAL A 133 11.84 -9.57 -6.38
C VAL A 133 11.26 -8.96 -7.65
N LEU A 134 10.34 -9.65 -8.33
CA LEU A 134 9.65 -9.12 -9.51
C LEU A 134 8.64 -8.00 -9.18
N THR A 135 8.30 -7.78 -7.90
CA THR A 135 7.43 -6.70 -7.44
C THR A 135 8.22 -5.45 -7.06
N LYS A 136 9.26 -5.59 -6.24
CA LYS A 136 9.95 -4.42 -5.64
C LYS A 136 11.49 -4.57 -5.57
N GLY A 137 12.05 -5.64 -6.15
CA GLY A 137 13.50 -5.85 -6.22
C GLY A 137 14.09 -6.51 -4.97
N LEU A 138 15.36 -6.20 -4.69
CA LEU A 138 16.20 -6.92 -3.72
C LEU A 138 15.69 -6.89 -2.27
N VAL A 139 14.86 -5.93 -1.90
CA VAL A 139 14.25 -5.86 -0.55
C VAL A 139 13.46 -7.13 -0.19
N ALA A 140 12.91 -7.82 -1.20
CA ALA A 140 12.20 -9.08 -1.02
C ALA A 140 13.08 -10.26 -0.60
N LEU A 141 14.37 -10.20 -0.88
CA LEU A 141 15.38 -11.16 -0.38
C LEU A 141 16.01 -10.69 0.92
N LEU A 142 16.25 -9.38 1.03
CA LEU A 142 16.88 -8.76 2.19
C LEU A 142 16.08 -9.00 3.47
N ILE A 143 14.77 -8.74 3.46
CA ILE A 143 13.93 -8.86 4.66
C ILE A 143 13.91 -10.29 5.22
N PRO A 144 13.64 -11.36 4.44
CA PRO A 144 13.69 -12.73 4.95
C PRO A 144 15.08 -13.14 5.47
N PHE A 145 16.13 -12.81 4.71
CA PHE A 145 17.49 -13.14 5.08
C PHE A 145 17.92 -12.45 6.39
N ALA A 146 17.73 -11.13 6.46
CA ALA A 146 18.09 -10.37 7.65
C ALA A 146 17.24 -10.73 8.87
N THR A 147 15.97 -11.09 8.69
CA THR A 147 15.11 -11.63 9.75
C THR A 147 15.70 -12.94 10.30
N LEU A 148 16.13 -13.86 9.43
CA LEU A 148 16.74 -15.12 9.85
C LEU A 148 18.07 -14.89 10.58
N VAL A 149 18.91 -13.98 10.09
CA VAL A 149 20.16 -13.59 10.77
C VAL A 149 19.85 -13.03 12.15
N ALA A 150 18.94 -12.05 12.24
CA ALA A 150 18.55 -11.43 13.50
C ALA A 150 17.96 -12.44 14.49
N TYR A 151 17.08 -13.35 14.02
CA TYR A 151 16.56 -14.45 14.83
C TYR A 151 17.68 -15.32 15.39
N THR A 152 18.64 -15.72 14.55
CA THR A 152 19.78 -16.54 14.96
C THR A 152 20.65 -15.84 15.99
N LEU A 153 20.92 -14.56 15.82
CA LEU A 153 21.72 -13.77 16.77
C LEU A 153 21.03 -13.66 18.14
N VAL A 154 19.72 -13.42 18.14
CA VAL A 154 18.96 -13.22 19.39
C VAL A 154 18.66 -14.54 20.12
N THR A 155 18.34 -15.60 19.39
CA THR A 155 17.95 -16.91 19.98
C THR A 155 19.10 -17.90 20.07
N ARG A 156 20.20 -17.68 19.37
CA ARG A 156 21.33 -18.58 19.15
C ARG A 156 20.94 -19.91 18.49
N ASP A 157 19.75 -19.96 17.87
CA ASP A 157 19.25 -21.13 17.14
C ASP A 157 19.76 -21.12 15.69
N ARG A 158 20.62 -22.09 15.36
CA ARG A 158 21.16 -22.33 14.01
C ARG A 158 20.40 -23.41 13.24
N GLY A 159 19.40 -24.04 13.85
CA GLY A 159 18.63 -25.14 13.27
C GLY A 159 18.01 -24.77 11.89
N PRO A 160 17.38 -23.61 11.74
CA PRO A 160 16.76 -23.20 10.49
C PRO A 160 17.71 -23.13 9.29
N TRP A 161 19.00 -22.78 9.50
CA TRP A 161 20.00 -22.71 8.43
C TRP A 161 20.25 -24.04 7.73
N ARG A 162 20.14 -25.15 8.47
CA ARG A 162 20.34 -26.50 7.93
C ARG A 162 19.19 -26.99 7.07
N ARG A 163 18.04 -26.30 7.12
CA ARG A 163 16.80 -26.67 6.43
C ARG A 163 16.45 -25.73 5.27
N LEU A 164 17.38 -24.84 4.86
CA LEU A 164 17.12 -23.80 3.86
C LEU A 164 16.95 -24.34 2.44
N GLU A 165 17.40 -25.55 2.11
CA GLU A 165 17.41 -26.06 0.73
C GLU A 165 18.03 -25.02 -0.26
N LEU A 166 19.10 -24.34 0.17
CA LEU A 166 19.62 -23.09 -0.41
C LEU A 166 19.89 -23.19 -1.92
N VAL A 167 20.55 -24.27 -2.37
CA VAL A 167 20.91 -24.42 -3.80
C VAL A 167 19.64 -24.51 -4.66
N ARG A 168 18.69 -25.36 -4.27
CA ARG A 168 17.42 -25.52 -5.01
C ARG A 168 16.58 -24.25 -4.93
N GLY A 169 16.56 -23.62 -3.77
CA GLY A 169 15.83 -22.38 -3.56
C GLY A 169 16.35 -21.24 -4.40
N LEU A 170 17.66 -21.01 -4.42
CA LEU A 170 18.27 -20.00 -5.28
C LEU A 170 18.04 -20.28 -6.77
N ALA A 171 18.09 -21.56 -7.17
CA ALA A 171 17.75 -21.93 -8.54
C ALA A 171 16.30 -21.52 -8.90
N VAL A 172 15.33 -21.72 -7.99
CA VAL A 172 13.94 -21.27 -8.18
C VAL A 172 13.87 -19.75 -8.35
N VAL A 173 14.56 -18.98 -7.48
CA VAL A 173 14.58 -17.50 -7.59
C VAL A 173 15.16 -17.06 -8.92
N VAL A 174 16.28 -17.65 -9.33
CA VAL A 174 16.94 -17.31 -10.61
C VAL A 174 16.04 -17.65 -11.80
N VAL A 175 15.47 -18.86 -11.83
CA VAL A 175 14.60 -19.29 -12.95
C VAL A 175 13.36 -18.41 -13.09
N LEU A 176 12.77 -17.98 -11.97
CA LEU A 176 11.54 -17.19 -12.02
C LEU A 176 11.79 -15.68 -12.22
N ALA A 177 12.86 -15.13 -11.64
CA ALA A 177 13.08 -13.68 -11.68
C ALA A 177 14.07 -13.24 -12.78
N ALA A 178 15.18 -13.95 -12.99
CA ALA A 178 16.23 -13.53 -13.90
C ALA A 178 15.79 -13.33 -15.36
N PRO A 179 14.85 -14.12 -15.93
CA PRO A 179 14.47 -13.94 -17.35
C PRO A 179 14.03 -12.52 -17.67
N TRP A 180 13.21 -11.90 -16.82
CA TRP A 180 12.78 -10.52 -17.07
C TRP A 180 13.95 -9.52 -16.93
N PHE A 181 14.77 -9.65 -15.88
CA PHE A 181 15.93 -8.75 -15.70
C PHE A 181 16.91 -8.84 -16.87
N VAL A 182 17.14 -10.03 -17.42
CA VAL A 182 17.96 -10.22 -18.60
C VAL A 182 17.31 -9.56 -19.83
N LEU A 183 16.04 -9.85 -20.11
CA LEU A 183 15.33 -9.31 -21.27
C LEU A 183 15.26 -7.78 -21.26
N VAL A 184 14.90 -7.18 -20.12
CA VAL A 184 14.81 -5.71 -20.00
C VAL A 184 16.19 -5.05 -20.14
N SER A 185 17.25 -5.68 -19.62
CA SER A 185 18.62 -5.17 -19.75
C SER A 185 19.14 -5.24 -21.19
N LEU A 186 18.80 -6.32 -21.92
CA LEU A 186 19.17 -6.44 -23.33
C LEU A 186 18.44 -5.42 -24.22
N ARG A 187 17.17 -5.12 -23.91
CA ARG A 187 16.39 -4.12 -24.65
C ARG A 187 16.72 -2.67 -24.26
N ASN A 188 17.17 -2.46 -23.01
CA ASN A 188 17.43 -1.15 -22.44
C ASN A 188 18.79 -1.14 -21.72
N PRO A 189 19.88 -0.81 -22.38
CA PRO A 189 21.25 -0.89 -21.80
C PRO A 189 21.43 -0.05 -20.51
N SER A 190 20.68 1.03 -20.34
CA SER A 190 20.72 1.89 -19.14
C SER A 190 20.00 1.26 -17.92
N PHE A 191 19.15 0.24 -18.13
CA PHE A 191 18.31 -0.32 -17.07
C PHE A 191 19.11 -0.88 -15.90
N ALA A 192 20.11 -1.74 -16.18
CA ALA A 192 20.83 -2.44 -15.13
C ALA A 192 21.53 -1.46 -14.16
N ARG A 193 22.22 -0.44 -14.69
CA ARG A 193 22.87 0.58 -13.87
C ARG A 193 21.84 1.38 -13.07
N PHE A 194 20.77 1.84 -13.71
CA PHE A 194 19.73 2.59 -13.05
C PHE A 194 19.07 1.77 -11.92
N PHE A 195 18.62 0.55 -12.22
CA PHE A 195 17.87 -0.26 -11.26
C PHE A 195 18.73 -0.76 -10.10
N PHE A 196 19.91 -1.36 -10.40
CA PHE A 196 20.73 -1.98 -9.35
C PHE A 196 21.58 -0.97 -8.58
N VAL A 197 22.08 0.10 -9.21
CA VAL A 197 22.95 1.08 -8.54
C VAL A 197 22.11 2.25 -8.00
N HIS A 198 21.41 2.98 -8.87
CA HIS A 198 20.69 4.19 -8.47
C HIS A 198 19.53 3.87 -7.52
N GLU A 199 18.61 2.99 -7.91
CA GLU A 199 17.40 2.70 -7.11
C GLU A 199 17.68 1.96 -5.79
N HIS A 200 18.70 1.13 -5.68
CA HIS A 200 18.95 0.32 -4.49
C HIS A 200 20.02 0.89 -3.56
N PHE A 201 21.11 1.45 -4.10
CA PHE A 201 22.21 1.97 -3.28
C PHE A 201 22.15 3.49 -3.12
N GLU A 202 22.09 4.25 -4.20
CA GLU A 202 22.12 5.70 -4.14
C GLU A 202 20.85 6.23 -3.42
N ARG A 203 19.68 5.72 -3.77
CA ARG A 203 18.41 6.12 -3.14
C ARG A 203 18.32 5.79 -1.65
N PHE A 204 18.96 4.71 -1.19
CA PHE A 204 18.98 4.37 0.25
C PHE A 204 19.95 5.24 1.03
N LEU A 205 21.07 5.64 0.42
CA LEU A 205 22.15 6.39 1.04
C LEU A 205 22.02 7.92 0.90
N THR A 206 21.22 8.40 -0.07
CA THR A 206 21.05 9.84 -0.34
C THR A 206 19.65 10.35 0.03
N THR A 207 19.49 11.67 0.14
CA THR A 207 18.25 12.36 0.47
C THR A 207 17.54 12.96 -0.74
N GLU A 208 17.85 12.51 -1.95
CA GLU A 208 17.39 13.10 -3.22
C GLU A 208 15.85 13.23 -3.34
N HIS A 209 15.08 12.33 -2.76
CA HIS A 209 13.62 12.29 -2.92
C HIS A 209 12.82 13.09 -1.89
N ARG A 210 13.42 13.99 -1.10
CA ARG A 210 12.76 14.89 -0.12
C ARG A 210 11.71 14.23 0.82
N ARG A 211 11.71 12.89 0.97
CA ARG A 211 10.76 12.15 1.84
C ARG A 211 11.37 11.93 3.23
N ILE A 212 11.99 12.99 3.77
CA ILE A 212 12.64 12.97 5.08
C ILE A 212 11.57 12.91 6.16
N GLY A 213 11.71 12.01 7.12
CA GLY A 213 10.82 11.88 8.27
C GLY A 213 11.61 11.68 9.57
N ALA A 214 11.03 12.08 10.70
CA ALA A 214 11.60 11.84 12.02
C ALA A 214 11.86 10.33 12.25
N TRP A 215 12.80 9.98 13.10
CA TRP A 215 13.11 8.57 13.42
C TRP A 215 11.90 7.79 13.98
N TRP A 216 11.00 8.49 14.65
CA TRP A 216 9.75 7.94 15.21
C TRP A 216 8.56 7.96 14.23
N TYR A 217 8.77 8.36 12.97
CA TYR A 217 7.73 8.49 11.95
C TYR A 217 6.77 7.30 11.87
N PHE A 218 7.27 6.08 12.00
CA PHE A 218 6.45 4.87 11.91
C PHE A 218 5.73 4.51 13.21
N VAL A 219 6.05 5.13 14.36
CA VAL A 219 5.40 4.83 15.64
C VAL A 219 3.90 5.11 15.59
N PRO A 220 3.44 6.34 15.25
CA PRO A 220 2.01 6.64 15.17
C PRO A 220 1.31 5.80 14.10
N MET A 221 1.98 5.48 12.99
CA MET A 221 1.42 4.64 11.92
C MET A 221 1.22 3.21 12.37
N PHE A 222 2.17 2.65 13.12
CA PHE A 222 2.03 1.33 13.72
C PHE A 222 0.89 1.29 14.75
N VAL A 223 0.85 2.27 15.65
CA VAL A 223 -0.18 2.37 16.70
C VAL A 223 -1.58 2.49 16.09
N ALA A 224 -1.76 3.41 15.16
CA ALA A 224 -3.04 3.62 14.49
C ALA A 224 -3.38 2.47 13.52
N GLY A 225 -2.38 1.98 12.80
CA GLY A 225 -2.54 0.92 11.80
C GLY A 225 -2.93 -0.44 12.38
N LEU A 226 -2.54 -0.73 13.62
CA LEU A 226 -2.87 -1.98 14.30
C LEU A 226 -4.22 -1.92 15.04
N LEU A 227 -4.87 -0.76 15.10
CA LEU A 227 -6.20 -0.67 15.74
C LEU A 227 -7.16 -1.71 15.13
N PRO A 228 -8.01 -2.33 15.98
CA PRO A 228 -8.20 -2.10 17.40
C PRO A 228 -7.21 -2.86 18.31
N TRP A 229 -6.33 -3.68 17.75
CA TRP A 229 -5.50 -4.68 18.46
C TRP A 229 -4.25 -4.12 19.16
N THR A 230 -3.93 -2.85 18.97
CA THR A 230 -2.71 -2.21 19.51
C THR A 230 -2.54 -2.43 21.00
N GLY A 231 -3.63 -2.24 21.77
CA GLY A 231 -3.60 -2.43 23.22
C GLY A 231 -3.23 -3.84 23.64
N VAL A 232 -3.80 -4.86 22.98
CA VAL A 232 -3.46 -6.28 23.23
C VAL A 232 -2.00 -6.54 22.89
N PHE A 233 -1.53 -6.07 21.73
CA PHE A 233 -0.14 -6.29 21.33
C PHE A 233 0.86 -5.70 22.32
N VAL A 234 0.71 -4.42 22.66
CA VAL A 234 1.61 -3.72 23.59
C VAL A 234 1.61 -4.39 24.98
N TRP A 235 0.43 -4.77 25.46
CA TRP A 235 0.32 -5.44 26.76
C TRP A 235 0.93 -6.84 26.77
N ARG A 236 0.75 -7.62 25.67
CA ARG A 236 1.11 -9.05 25.63
C ARG A 236 2.48 -9.34 25.01
N VAL A 237 3.11 -8.41 24.32
CA VAL A 237 4.36 -8.65 23.58
C VAL A 237 5.48 -9.24 24.43
N ARG A 238 5.65 -8.76 25.67
CA ARG A 238 6.66 -9.28 26.61
C ARG A 238 6.36 -10.71 27.03
N THR A 239 5.09 -11.02 27.32
CA THR A 239 4.65 -12.37 27.68
C THR A 239 4.81 -13.30 26.48
N ALA A 240 4.38 -12.87 25.29
CA ALA A 240 4.54 -13.64 24.05
C ALA A 240 6.02 -14.01 23.79
N TRP A 241 6.95 -13.09 24.05
CA TRP A 241 8.38 -13.36 23.94
C TRP A 241 8.86 -14.40 24.93
N ARG A 242 8.46 -14.30 26.20
CA ARG A 242 8.90 -15.20 27.30
C ARG A 242 8.29 -16.59 27.16
N ASP A 243 7.01 -16.65 26.83
CA ASP A 243 6.24 -17.90 26.74
C ASP A 243 6.36 -18.60 25.39
N ALA A 244 7.18 -18.05 24.47
CA ALA A 244 7.39 -18.63 23.16
C ALA A 244 8.03 -20.02 23.27
N THR A 245 7.19 -21.03 23.14
CA THR A 245 7.60 -22.43 23.14
C THR A 245 8.29 -22.80 21.82
N THR A 246 9.26 -23.72 21.93
CA THR A 246 9.94 -24.29 20.77
C THR A 246 9.23 -25.56 20.36
N ALA A 247 8.41 -25.52 19.30
CA ALA A 247 8.00 -26.75 18.64
C ALA A 247 9.13 -27.18 17.68
N ASN A 248 9.62 -28.42 17.88
CA ASN A 248 10.76 -28.96 17.10
C ASN A 248 12.02 -28.06 17.08
N GLY A 249 12.28 -27.32 18.15
CA GLY A 249 13.46 -26.45 18.28
C GLY A 249 13.31 -25.07 17.64
N PHE A 250 12.20 -24.76 16.94
CA PHE A 250 11.98 -23.45 16.28
C PHE A 250 10.90 -22.63 17.02
N ALA A 251 11.28 -21.45 17.51
CA ALA A 251 10.40 -20.55 18.25
C ALA A 251 9.72 -19.54 17.29
N TRP A 252 8.67 -19.97 16.59
CA TRP A 252 8.00 -19.17 15.58
C TRP A 252 7.45 -17.83 16.08
N VAL A 253 6.99 -17.73 17.34
CA VAL A 253 6.53 -16.45 17.92
C VAL A 253 7.70 -15.48 18.06
N LYS A 254 8.88 -15.95 18.51
CA LYS A 254 10.09 -15.10 18.55
C LYS A 254 10.51 -14.69 17.14
N PHE A 255 10.39 -15.60 16.18
CA PHE A 255 10.69 -15.27 14.78
C PHE A 255 9.76 -14.15 14.24
N CYS A 256 8.46 -14.22 14.50
CA CYS A 256 7.50 -13.17 14.14
C CYS A 256 7.83 -11.83 14.81
N LEU A 257 8.20 -11.83 16.08
CA LEU A 257 8.58 -10.60 16.79
C LEU A 257 9.89 -10.01 16.23
N VAL A 258 10.88 -10.85 15.91
CA VAL A 258 12.13 -10.42 15.26
C VAL A 258 11.86 -9.88 13.85
N TRP A 259 11.00 -10.55 13.06
CA TRP A 259 10.58 -10.07 11.75
C TRP A 259 9.93 -8.68 11.85
N SER A 260 8.98 -8.51 12.77
CA SER A 260 8.31 -7.22 12.98
C SER A 260 9.30 -6.13 13.40
N ALA A 261 10.18 -6.44 14.35
CA ALA A 261 11.18 -5.51 14.84
C ALA A 261 12.19 -5.12 13.74
N PHE A 262 12.64 -6.10 12.95
CA PHE A 262 13.58 -5.84 11.85
C PHE A 262 12.96 -4.89 10.82
N VAL A 263 11.75 -5.18 10.33
CA VAL A 263 11.08 -4.31 9.34
C VAL A 263 10.90 -2.90 9.90
N PHE A 264 10.44 -2.78 11.14
CA PHE A 264 10.24 -1.48 11.79
C PHE A 264 11.53 -0.68 11.91
N VAL A 265 12.60 -1.30 12.42
CA VAL A 265 13.90 -0.64 12.61
C VAL A 265 14.55 -0.30 11.27
N PHE A 266 14.55 -1.24 10.32
CA PHE A 266 15.14 -1.04 9.00
C PHE A 266 14.57 0.19 8.29
N PHE A 267 13.24 0.32 8.24
CA PHE A 267 12.63 1.48 7.60
C PHE A 267 12.70 2.75 8.47
N SER A 268 12.77 2.63 9.78
CA SER A 268 12.98 3.80 10.65
C SER A 268 14.36 4.43 10.47
N LEU A 269 15.37 3.62 10.13
CA LEU A 269 16.73 4.07 9.82
C LEU A 269 16.89 4.56 8.37
N SER A 270 15.97 4.21 7.48
CA SER A 270 16.00 4.68 6.09
C SER A 270 15.84 6.19 5.97
N GLY A 271 16.61 6.81 5.08
CA GLY A 271 16.49 8.24 4.75
C GLY A 271 15.16 8.61 4.08
N SER A 272 14.59 7.69 3.29
CA SER A 272 13.29 7.87 2.62
C SER A 272 12.19 7.10 3.36
N LYS A 273 11.09 7.77 3.74
CA LYS A 273 9.99 7.19 4.52
C LYS A 273 8.65 7.33 3.80
N LEU A 274 7.99 6.18 3.58
CA LEU A 274 6.59 6.15 3.14
C LEU A 274 5.78 5.34 4.16
N PRO A 275 4.53 5.74 4.42
CA PRO A 275 3.66 5.05 5.37
C PRO A 275 3.53 3.54 5.11
N SER A 276 3.51 3.14 3.85
CA SER A 276 3.36 1.75 3.40
C SER A 276 4.56 0.84 3.70
N TYR A 277 5.74 1.38 3.99
CA TYR A 277 6.97 0.58 4.15
C TYR A 277 6.92 -0.39 5.32
N ILE A 278 6.17 -0.09 6.38
CA ILE A 278 6.02 -0.99 7.52
C ILE A 278 4.92 -2.06 7.33
N LEU A 279 4.19 -2.04 6.19
CA LEU A 279 3.12 -3.02 5.95
C LEU A 279 3.57 -4.48 6.13
N PRO A 280 4.76 -4.91 5.67
CA PRO A 280 5.19 -6.30 5.81
C PRO A 280 5.37 -6.81 7.25
N MET A 281 5.34 -5.95 8.28
CA MET A 281 5.41 -6.40 9.66
C MET A 281 4.05 -6.84 10.23
N PHE A 282 2.94 -6.32 9.70
CA PHE A 282 1.60 -6.57 10.23
C PHE A 282 1.18 -8.05 10.21
N PRO A 283 1.48 -8.86 9.18
CA PRO A 283 1.24 -10.29 9.18
C PRO A 283 1.90 -11.03 10.34
N ALA A 284 3.15 -10.67 10.66
CA ALA A 284 3.87 -11.26 11.79
C ALA A 284 3.24 -10.87 13.13
N VAL A 285 2.88 -9.60 13.30
CA VAL A 285 2.16 -9.10 14.49
C VAL A 285 0.81 -9.80 14.64
N ALA A 286 0.08 -10.03 13.55
CA ALA A 286 -1.21 -10.72 13.56
C ALA A 286 -1.08 -12.19 14.00
N LEU A 287 -0.03 -12.91 13.59
CA LEU A 287 0.26 -14.27 14.08
C LEU A 287 0.49 -14.29 15.60
N VAL A 288 1.26 -13.33 16.11
CA VAL A 288 1.48 -13.18 17.57
C VAL A 288 0.16 -12.86 18.28
N LEU A 289 -0.64 -11.93 17.75
CA LEU A 289 -1.95 -11.59 18.29
C LEU A 289 -2.90 -12.79 18.31
N GLY A 290 -2.93 -13.59 17.25
CA GLY A 290 -3.75 -14.81 17.19
C GLY A 290 -3.39 -15.79 18.30
N ALA A 291 -2.09 -15.99 18.54
CA ALA A 291 -1.61 -16.84 19.63
C ALA A 291 -1.98 -16.30 21.02
N GLU A 292 -1.84 -14.98 21.23
CA GLU A 292 -2.13 -14.36 22.51
C GLU A 292 -3.64 -14.27 22.79
N LEU A 293 -4.46 -13.88 21.80
CA LEU A 293 -5.92 -13.87 21.95
C LEU A 293 -6.49 -15.25 22.30
N ALA A 294 -5.90 -16.32 21.76
CA ALA A 294 -6.30 -17.69 22.09
C ALA A 294 -5.99 -18.07 23.55
N LYS A 295 -4.94 -17.51 24.16
CA LYS A 295 -4.49 -17.78 25.54
C LYS A 295 -5.10 -16.84 26.58
N MET A 296 -5.59 -15.66 26.19
CA MET A 296 -6.09 -14.64 27.12
C MET A 296 -7.27 -15.18 27.94
N ARG A 297 -7.31 -14.84 29.24
CA ARG A 297 -8.43 -15.16 30.12
C ARG A 297 -9.63 -14.27 29.83
N ALA A 298 -10.85 -14.77 30.07
CA ALA A 298 -12.08 -14.02 29.81
C ALA A 298 -12.10 -12.61 30.46
N PRO A 299 -11.72 -12.40 31.74
CA PRO A 299 -11.71 -11.06 32.32
C PRO A 299 -10.82 -10.07 31.56
N ALA A 300 -9.70 -10.53 31.01
CA ALA A 300 -8.80 -9.68 30.23
C ALA A 300 -9.38 -9.30 28.87
N LEU A 301 -10.10 -10.20 28.20
CA LEU A 301 -10.84 -9.91 26.96
C LEU A 301 -12.00 -8.94 27.22
N VAL A 302 -12.73 -9.11 28.33
CA VAL A 302 -13.79 -8.20 28.78
C VAL A 302 -13.23 -6.80 29.01
N ALA A 303 -12.14 -6.69 29.79
CA ALA A 303 -11.49 -5.41 30.05
C ALA A 303 -11.00 -4.72 28.75
N PHE A 304 -10.39 -5.47 27.85
CA PHE A 304 -9.98 -4.97 26.55
C PHE A 304 -11.15 -4.44 25.72
N ALA A 305 -12.24 -5.22 25.60
CA ALA A 305 -13.42 -4.80 24.86
C ALA A 305 -14.13 -3.62 25.52
N ALA A 306 -14.16 -3.55 26.86
CA ALA A 306 -14.70 -2.40 27.58
C ALA A 306 -13.93 -1.10 27.28
N VAL A 307 -12.60 -1.16 27.20
CA VAL A 307 -11.79 -0.01 26.79
C VAL A 307 -12.10 0.41 25.36
N LEU A 308 -12.25 -0.54 24.43
CA LEU A 308 -12.62 -0.23 23.05
C LEU A 308 -14.00 0.42 22.97
N VAL A 309 -14.98 -0.11 23.68
CA VAL A 309 -16.35 0.48 23.75
C VAL A 309 -16.28 1.90 24.32
N ALA A 310 -15.60 2.10 25.44
CA ALA A 310 -15.53 3.42 26.10
C ALA A 310 -14.82 4.46 25.22
N THR A 311 -13.68 4.10 24.64
CA THR A 311 -12.91 5.01 23.77
C THR A 311 -13.65 5.33 22.48
N THR A 312 -14.27 4.34 21.84
CA THR A 312 -15.03 4.55 20.60
C THR A 312 -16.31 5.33 20.86
N LEU A 313 -16.99 5.10 21.97
CA LEU A 313 -18.15 5.90 22.39
C LEU A 313 -17.74 7.38 22.62
N ALA A 314 -16.64 7.61 23.32
CA ALA A 314 -16.12 8.97 23.54
C ALA A 314 -15.80 9.68 22.21
N LEU A 315 -15.13 8.99 21.28
CA LEU A 315 -14.83 9.52 19.94
C LEU A 315 -16.11 9.79 19.14
N TRP A 316 -17.10 8.90 19.23
CA TRP A 316 -18.39 9.06 18.56
C TRP A 316 -19.15 10.28 19.08
N LEU A 317 -19.23 10.45 20.40
CA LEU A 317 -19.84 11.62 21.02
C LEU A 317 -19.08 12.91 20.66
N ALA A 318 -17.74 12.88 20.66
CA ALA A 318 -16.93 14.00 20.22
C ALA A 318 -17.20 14.37 18.75
N ALA A 319 -17.37 13.38 17.88
CA ALA A 319 -17.72 13.61 16.47
C ALA A 319 -19.15 14.16 16.32
N LEU A 320 -20.09 13.72 17.15
CA LEU A 320 -21.46 14.27 17.15
C LEU A 320 -21.50 15.73 17.56
N LEU A 321 -20.75 16.11 18.58
CA LEU A 321 -20.82 17.43 19.21
C LEU A 321 -19.80 18.45 18.64
N GLY A 322 -18.65 17.98 18.15
CA GLY A 322 -17.51 18.84 17.80
C GLY A 322 -17.08 18.81 16.33
N TRP A 323 -17.73 18.02 15.46
CA TRP A 323 -17.26 17.83 14.09
C TRP A 323 -17.08 19.14 13.31
N SER A 324 -18.03 20.07 13.40
CA SER A 324 -17.98 21.33 12.67
C SER A 324 -16.77 22.21 13.03
N ARG A 325 -16.34 22.17 14.31
CA ARG A 325 -15.12 22.86 14.77
C ARG A 325 -13.87 22.18 14.22
N LEU A 326 -13.83 20.85 14.27
CA LEU A 326 -12.74 20.06 13.73
C LEU A 326 -12.61 20.25 12.21
N ALA A 327 -13.71 20.20 11.47
CA ALA A 327 -13.75 20.44 10.03
C ALA A 327 -13.20 21.83 9.66
N ALA A 328 -13.54 22.85 10.45
CA ALA A 328 -13.01 24.21 10.26
C ALA A 328 -11.48 24.28 10.51
N SER A 329 -10.95 23.55 11.50
CA SER A 329 -9.51 23.54 11.81
C SER A 329 -8.66 22.74 10.82
N LEU A 330 -9.25 21.79 10.10
CA LEU A 330 -8.57 20.95 9.12
C LEU A 330 -8.58 21.55 7.70
N ALA A 331 -9.46 22.53 7.45
CA ALA A 331 -9.63 23.13 6.14
C ALA A 331 -8.41 23.96 5.72
N ASP A 332 -8.02 23.81 4.46
CA ASP A 332 -7.00 24.60 3.79
C ASP A 332 -7.43 24.97 2.36
N PRO A 333 -6.71 25.87 1.64
CA PRO A 333 -7.08 26.23 0.25
C PRO A 333 -7.13 25.05 -0.72
N ARG A 334 -6.37 23.99 -0.47
CA ARG A 334 -6.33 22.78 -1.32
C ARG A 334 -7.39 21.75 -0.93
N THR A 335 -7.99 21.89 0.25
CA THR A 335 -9.02 20.99 0.77
C THR A 335 -10.07 21.84 1.49
N PRO A 336 -11.05 22.39 0.77
CA PRO A 336 -12.07 23.28 1.33
C PRO A 336 -12.88 22.64 2.45
N ARG A 337 -13.34 23.47 3.40
CA ARG A 337 -14.15 23.05 4.54
C ARG A 337 -15.38 22.21 4.16
N ALA A 338 -16.02 22.54 3.04
CA ALA A 338 -17.21 21.83 2.54
C ALA A 338 -16.96 20.31 2.39
N LEU A 339 -15.75 19.89 2.01
CA LEU A 339 -15.39 18.47 1.89
C LEU A 339 -15.34 17.79 3.27
N TYR A 340 -14.83 18.46 4.29
CA TYR A 340 -14.82 17.93 5.66
C TYR A 340 -16.24 17.92 6.26
N ASP A 341 -17.07 18.92 5.96
CA ASP A 341 -18.48 18.94 6.39
C ASP A 341 -19.24 17.76 5.75
N ALA A 342 -18.99 17.46 4.46
CA ALA A 342 -19.56 16.31 3.77
C ALA A 342 -19.04 14.95 4.30
N LEU A 343 -17.80 14.89 4.80
CA LEU A 343 -17.22 13.70 5.43
C LEU A 343 -17.84 13.40 6.80
N GLY A 344 -18.34 14.42 7.52
CA GLY A 344 -18.81 14.31 8.89
C GLY A 344 -19.84 13.20 9.15
N PRO A 345 -20.91 13.06 8.34
CA PRO A 345 -21.86 11.96 8.45
C PRO A 345 -21.20 10.58 8.39
N TRP A 346 -20.25 10.39 7.45
CA TRP A 346 -19.53 9.14 7.27
C TRP A 346 -18.68 8.76 8.47
N VAL A 347 -17.98 9.74 9.08
CA VAL A 347 -17.18 9.52 10.30
C VAL A 347 -18.09 9.09 11.45
N LYS A 348 -19.26 9.72 11.61
CA LYS A 348 -20.22 9.35 12.65
C LYS A 348 -20.78 7.94 12.45
N VAL A 349 -21.12 7.56 11.22
CA VAL A 349 -21.57 6.20 10.89
C VAL A 349 -20.44 5.19 11.11
N CYS A 350 -19.23 5.47 10.64
CA CYS A 350 -18.04 4.63 10.84
C CYS A 350 -17.83 4.32 12.34
N LEU A 351 -17.78 5.34 13.19
CA LEU A 351 -17.61 5.16 14.64
C LEU A 351 -18.79 4.44 15.28
N GLY A 352 -20.03 4.67 14.82
CA GLY A 352 -21.22 3.97 15.28
C GLY A 352 -21.19 2.48 14.94
N VAL A 353 -20.76 2.13 13.73
CA VAL A 353 -20.60 0.72 13.27
C VAL A 353 -19.51 0.01 14.07
N ALA A 354 -18.34 0.67 14.28
CA ALA A 354 -17.29 0.13 15.13
C ALA A 354 -17.79 -0.11 16.56
N LEU A 355 -18.48 0.87 17.14
CA LEU A 355 -19.05 0.80 18.49
C LEU A 355 -20.01 -0.37 18.61
N ALA A 356 -20.94 -0.55 17.66
CA ALA A 356 -21.87 -1.67 17.65
C ALA A 356 -21.14 -3.03 17.65
N GLY A 357 -20.13 -3.19 16.78
CA GLY A 357 -19.30 -4.40 16.77
C GLY A 357 -18.56 -4.64 18.09
N TYR A 358 -18.04 -3.59 18.69
CA TYR A 358 -17.30 -3.69 19.97
C TYR A 358 -18.24 -3.98 21.15
N VAL A 359 -19.46 -3.44 21.17
CA VAL A 359 -20.48 -3.80 22.16
C VAL A 359 -20.89 -5.27 22.03
N VAL A 360 -21.13 -5.76 20.82
CA VAL A 360 -21.41 -7.19 20.59
C VAL A 360 -20.25 -8.05 21.06
N GLY A 361 -19.01 -7.67 20.76
CA GLY A 361 -17.81 -8.36 21.23
C GLY A 361 -17.67 -8.36 22.75
N PHE A 362 -17.91 -7.23 23.40
CA PHE A 362 -17.92 -7.10 24.86
C PHE A 362 -18.97 -8.04 25.49
N LEU A 363 -20.21 -8.01 25.02
CA LEU A 363 -21.29 -8.86 25.52
C LEU A 363 -21.00 -10.36 25.31
N ALA A 364 -20.35 -10.70 24.19
CA ALA A 364 -19.93 -12.07 23.93
C ALA A 364 -18.86 -12.54 24.94
N PHE A 365 -17.87 -11.70 25.28
CA PHE A 365 -16.84 -12.05 26.25
C PHE A 365 -17.32 -12.17 27.70
N LEU A 366 -18.48 -11.62 28.04
CA LEU A 366 -19.12 -11.82 29.33
C LEU A 366 -19.65 -13.27 29.49
N ARG A 367 -19.85 -13.99 28.39
CA ARG A 367 -20.33 -15.37 28.41
C ARG A 367 -19.13 -16.34 28.46
N PRO A 368 -19.21 -17.43 29.22
CA PRO A 368 -18.16 -18.42 29.29
C PRO A 368 -18.10 -19.29 28.02
N GLY A 369 -16.91 -19.79 27.72
CA GLY A 369 -16.71 -20.83 26.73
C GLY A 369 -16.04 -20.37 25.42
N PRO A 370 -15.50 -21.33 24.64
CA PRO A 370 -14.71 -21.05 23.46
C PRO A 370 -15.54 -20.42 22.31
N ARG A 371 -16.81 -20.80 22.18
CA ARG A 371 -17.71 -20.21 21.16
C ARG A 371 -17.93 -18.73 21.42
N ALA A 372 -18.22 -18.35 22.66
CA ALA A 372 -18.42 -16.95 23.05
C ALA A 372 -17.18 -16.11 22.80
N ARG A 373 -15.99 -16.64 23.11
CA ARG A 373 -14.70 -16.00 22.77
C ARG A 373 -14.56 -15.77 21.26
N THR A 374 -14.84 -16.79 20.45
CA THR A 374 -14.74 -16.69 18.99
C THR A 374 -15.71 -15.64 18.45
N VAL A 375 -16.98 -15.65 18.91
CA VAL A 375 -17.97 -14.63 18.55
C VAL A 375 -17.46 -13.23 18.91
N GLY A 376 -16.86 -13.07 20.10
CA GLY A 376 -16.29 -11.79 20.53
C GLY A 376 -15.17 -11.30 19.60
N VAL A 377 -14.21 -12.16 19.28
CA VAL A 377 -13.10 -11.78 18.37
C VAL A 377 -13.63 -11.47 16.95
N VAL A 378 -14.56 -12.28 16.45
CA VAL A 378 -15.22 -12.04 15.15
C VAL A 378 -15.96 -10.70 15.15
N ALA A 379 -16.71 -10.39 16.20
CA ALA A 379 -17.48 -9.13 16.29
C ALA A 379 -16.56 -7.91 16.32
N LEU A 380 -15.45 -7.96 17.05
CA LEU A 380 -14.45 -6.89 17.05
C LEU A 380 -13.84 -6.69 15.66
N ALA A 381 -13.41 -7.79 15.00
CA ALA A 381 -12.80 -7.73 13.68
C ALA A 381 -13.79 -7.23 12.60
N LEU A 382 -15.00 -7.78 12.56
CA LEU A 382 -16.04 -7.38 11.61
C LEU A 382 -16.53 -5.96 11.85
N GLY A 383 -16.71 -5.56 13.12
CA GLY A 383 -17.08 -4.19 13.46
C GLY A 383 -16.05 -3.18 12.94
N THR A 384 -14.75 -3.49 13.10
CA THR A 384 -13.67 -2.66 12.55
C THR A 384 -13.68 -2.69 11.02
N LEU A 385 -13.80 -3.87 10.40
CA LEU A 385 -13.78 -4.01 8.94
C LEU A 385 -14.92 -3.22 8.27
N LEU A 386 -16.14 -3.35 8.79
CA LEU A 386 -17.31 -2.62 8.29
C LEU A 386 -17.19 -1.10 8.54
N ALA A 387 -16.63 -0.71 9.68
CA ALA A 387 -16.33 0.70 9.95
C ALA A 387 -15.32 1.27 8.96
N LEU A 388 -14.24 0.54 8.67
CA LEU A 388 -13.25 0.94 7.67
C LEU A 388 -13.84 1.01 6.27
N GLN A 389 -14.68 0.04 5.89
CA GLN A 389 -15.40 0.08 4.61
C GLN A 389 -16.27 1.34 4.49
N THR A 390 -16.97 1.69 5.57
CA THR A 390 -17.77 2.92 5.64
C THR A 390 -16.90 4.18 5.52
N ALA A 391 -15.75 4.21 6.20
CA ALA A 391 -14.82 5.33 6.13
C ALA A 391 -14.24 5.50 4.72
N PHE A 392 -13.87 4.39 4.05
CA PHE A 392 -13.36 4.43 2.68
C PHE A 392 -14.43 4.89 1.68
N HIS A 393 -15.66 4.42 1.81
CA HIS A 393 -16.77 4.90 1.00
C HIS A 393 -17.02 6.40 1.23
N GLY A 394 -16.99 6.84 2.49
CA GLY A 394 -17.11 8.27 2.83
C GLY A 394 -15.95 9.13 2.30
N SER A 395 -14.76 8.55 2.08
CA SER A 395 -13.62 9.29 1.54
C SER A 395 -13.79 9.73 0.08
N ASP A 396 -14.80 9.21 -0.62
CA ASP A 396 -15.13 9.62 -1.99
C ASP A 396 -15.48 11.11 -2.11
N VAL A 397 -15.87 11.75 -1.02
CA VAL A 397 -16.08 13.22 -0.96
C VAL A 397 -14.82 14.01 -1.39
N PHE A 398 -13.62 13.41 -1.27
CA PHE A 398 -12.36 14.01 -1.71
C PHE A 398 -12.02 13.73 -3.17
N ARG A 399 -12.82 12.95 -3.90
CA ARG A 399 -12.59 12.58 -5.30
C ARG A 399 -12.34 13.80 -6.17
N ALA A 400 -13.17 14.84 -6.03
CA ALA A 400 -13.07 16.08 -6.81
C ALA A 400 -11.71 16.78 -6.70
N THR A 401 -10.95 16.58 -5.60
CA THR A 401 -9.63 17.20 -5.39
C THR A 401 -8.46 16.23 -5.49
N ARG A 402 -8.72 14.93 -5.61
CA ARG A 402 -7.69 13.88 -5.62
C ARG A 402 -7.63 13.10 -6.93
N SER A 403 -8.67 13.16 -7.75
CA SER A 403 -8.80 12.48 -9.02
C SER A 403 -9.14 13.46 -10.13
N ALA A 404 -8.57 13.27 -11.31
CA ALA A 404 -8.92 14.05 -12.50
C ALA A 404 -10.25 13.61 -13.16
N ALA A 405 -10.94 12.60 -12.59
CA ALA A 405 -12.16 12.04 -13.18
C ALA A 405 -13.21 13.11 -13.53
N ASP A 406 -13.55 13.97 -12.54
CA ASP A 406 -14.58 14.99 -12.74
C ASP A 406 -14.16 16.06 -13.74
N LEU A 407 -12.84 16.40 -13.79
CA LEU A 407 -12.29 17.33 -14.78
C LEU A 407 -12.41 16.75 -16.20
N VAL A 408 -12.08 15.47 -16.38
CA VAL A 408 -12.16 14.78 -17.67
C VAL A 408 -13.62 14.60 -18.08
N THR A 409 -14.51 14.22 -17.18
CA THR A 409 -15.95 14.12 -17.44
C THR A 409 -16.52 15.47 -17.89
N THR A 410 -16.11 16.57 -17.24
CA THR A 410 -16.53 17.92 -17.64
C THR A 410 -16.00 18.30 -19.03
N LEU A 411 -14.74 17.92 -19.33
CA LEU A 411 -14.15 18.14 -20.65
C LEU A 411 -14.89 17.36 -21.76
N GLU A 412 -15.18 16.08 -21.53
CA GLU A 412 -15.85 15.21 -22.52
C GLU A 412 -17.29 15.63 -22.78
N ASN A 413 -17.96 16.21 -21.78
CA ASN A 413 -19.32 16.76 -21.90
C ASN A 413 -19.35 18.20 -22.41
N ALA A 414 -18.20 18.83 -22.68
CA ALA A 414 -18.15 20.18 -23.20
C ALA A 414 -18.78 20.23 -24.61
N ALA A 415 -19.85 21.02 -24.77
CA ALA A 415 -20.61 21.07 -26.03
C ALA A 415 -20.04 22.08 -27.01
N ASN A 416 -19.30 23.11 -26.54
CA ASN A 416 -18.91 24.21 -27.39
C ASN A 416 -17.57 24.86 -27.00
N PRO A 417 -16.49 24.55 -27.71
CA PRO A 417 -16.38 23.49 -28.73
C PRO A 417 -16.37 22.11 -28.09
N PRO A 418 -16.75 21.06 -28.81
CA PRO A 418 -16.66 19.69 -28.32
C PRO A 418 -15.20 19.29 -28.10
N TYR A 419 -14.98 18.31 -27.18
CA TYR A 419 -13.63 17.80 -26.90
C TYR A 419 -13.05 17.07 -28.12
N ASP A 420 -11.93 17.58 -28.63
CA ASP A 420 -11.16 16.92 -29.68
C ASP A 420 -10.10 16.00 -29.05
N ARG A 421 -10.31 14.69 -29.15
CA ARG A 421 -9.38 13.68 -28.63
C ARG A 421 -8.05 13.64 -29.39
N SER A 422 -7.97 14.22 -30.60
CA SER A 422 -6.73 14.26 -31.39
C SER A 422 -5.83 15.45 -31.02
N ALA A 423 -6.40 16.51 -30.44
CA ALA A 423 -5.67 17.71 -30.07
C ALA A 423 -4.62 17.43 -28.97
N PRO A 424 -3.46 18.11 -28.97
CA PRO A 424 -2.42 17.94 -27.97
C PRO A 424 -2.94 18.20 -26.54
N PHE A 425 -2.49 17.39 -25.59
CA PHE A 425 -2.79 17.56 -24.17
C PHE A 425 -1.51 17.69 -23.35
N PHE A 426 -1.39 18.77 -22.59
CA PHE A 426 -0.20 19.10 -21.81
C PHE A 426 -0.48 19.06 -20.31
N GLN A 427 0.56 18.77 -19.52
CA GLN A 427 0.58 19.00 -18.07
C GLN A 427 1.71 19.97 -17.77
N VAL A 428 1.38 21.17 -17.30
CA VAL A 428 2.33 22.30 -17.16
C VAL A 428 2.72 22.47 -15.69
N GLY A 429 4.01 22.37 -15.40
CA GLY A 429 4.58 22.50 -14.06
C GLY A 429 4.18 21.40 -13.07
N MET A 430 3.42 20.41 -13.52
CA MET A 430 2.91 19.33 -12.68
C MET A 430 2.71 18.03 -13.48
N TYR A 431 2.58 16.92 -12.75
CA TYR A 431 2.11 15.65 -13.30
C TYR A 431 1.00 15.08 -12.41
N ASP A 432 -0.22 14.98 -12.94
CA ASP A 432 -1.33 14.28 -12.31
C ASP A 432 -1.39 12.86 -12.88
N GLN A 433 -1.07 11.87 -12.05
CA GLN A 433 -1.02 10.47 -12.47
C GLN A 433 -2.38 9.90 -12.87
N THR A 434 -3.48 10.50 -12.39
CA THR A 434 -4.84 10.04 -12.68
C THR A 434 -5.36 10.55 -14.03
N LEU A 435 -4.83 11.68 -14.51
CA LEU A 435 -5.29 12.31 -15.76
C LEU A 435 -5.09 11.39 -16.99
N PRO A 436 -3.92 10.78 -17.25
CA PRO A 436 -3.74 9.89 -18.39
C PRO A 436 -4.65 8.65 -18.32
N PHE A 437 -4.98 8.18 -17.12
CA PHE A 437 -5.89 7.05 -16.91
C PHE A 437 -7.30 7.37 -17.41
N TYR A 438 -7.89 8.48 -16.98
CA TYR A 438 -9.24 8.86 -17.39
C TYR A 438 -9.31 9.35 -18.85
N LEU A 439 -8.27 9.99 -19.37
CA LEU A 439 -8.18 10.37 -20.78
C LEU A 439 -8.00 9.16 -21.71
N GLY A 440 -7.53 8.02 -21.20
CA GLY A 440 -7.17 6.86 -22.00
C GLY A 440 -5.97 7.10 -22.93
N ARG A 441 -5.15 8.13 -22.67
CA ARG A 441 -3.98 8.50 -23.48
C ARG A 441 -2.87 9.18 -22.68
N THR A 442 -1.67 9.23 -23.25
CA THR A 442 -0.54 9.96 -22.69
C THR A 442 -0.68 11.46 -22.88
N THR A 443 0.02 12.23 -22.07
CA THR A 443 0.07 13.70 -22.09
C THR A 443 1.50 14.19 -22.21
N THR A 444 1.73 15.35 -22.81
CA THR A 444 3.07 15.94 -22.88
C THR A 444 3.38 16.71 -21.60
N LEU A 445 4.50 16.41 -20.97
CA LEU A 445 4.96 17.09 -19.76
C LEU A 445 5.70 18.37 -20.12
N VAL A 446 5.37 19.46 -19.42
CA VAL A 446 5.99 20.78 -19.61
C VAL A 446 6.63 21.21 -18.29
N ALA A 447 7.92 21.50 -18.31
CA ALA A 447 8.68 21.98 -17.14
C ALA A 447 8.53 21.10 -15.88
N TYR A 448 8.31 19.80 -16.05
CA TYR A 448 8.19 18.83 -14.98
C TYR A 448 9.20 17.72 -15.15
N ARG A 449 9.90 17.36 -14.05
CA ARG A 449 10.90 16.28 -14.08
C ARG A 449 10.64 15.23 -13.01
N ASP A 450 10.70 15.59 -11.73
CA ASP A 450 10.56 14.74 -10.54
C ASP A 450 10.76 13.22 -10.85
N GLU A 451 9.82 12.36 -10.53
CA GLU A 451 9.88 10.90 -10.76
C GLU A 451 10.01 10.50 -12.25
N LEU A 452 9.62 11.36 -13.19
CA LEU A 452 9.73 11.12 -14.64
C LEU A 452 11.01 11.69 -15.26
N GLY A 453 11.83 12.39 -14.47
CA GLY A 453 13.11 12.97 -14.93
C GLY A 453 14.03 11.98 -15.65
N PRO A 454 14.33 10.81 -15.07
CA PRO A 454 15.16 9.80 -15.74
C PRO A 454 14.59 9.30 -17.08
N GLY A 455 13.26 9.19 -17.18
CA GLY A 455 12.59 8.84 -18.44
C GLY A 455 12.73 9.93 -19.49
N LEU A 456 12.58 11.20 -19.09
CA LEU A 456 12.77 12.37 -19.97
C LEU A 456 14.22 12.51 -20.44
N ASP A 457 15.22 12.13 -19.62
CA ASP A 457 16.62 12.13 -20.05
C ASP A 457 16.88 11.08 -21.15
N LEU A 458 16.17 9.96 -21.12
CA LEU A 458 16.25 8.92 -22.14
C LEU A 458 15.42 9.23 -23.39
N GLU A 459 14.32 9.97 -23.24
CA GLU A 459 13.34 10.26 -24.29
C GLU A 459 12.93 11.75 -24.25
N PRO A 460 13.88 12.70 -24.46
CA PRO A 460 13.64 14.14 -24.27
C PRO A 460 12.59 14.73 -25.23
N ALA A 461 12.36 14.07 -26.37
CA ALA A 461 11.34 14.49 -27.33
C ALA A 461 9.88 14.32 -26.80
N LEU A 462 9.67 13.57 -25.71
CA LEU A 462 8.34 13.35 -25.10
C LEU A 462 7.98 14.40 -24.04
N GLY A 463 8.82 15.42 -23.85
CA GLY A 463 8.56 16.52 -22.93
C GLY A 463 9.05 17.86 -23.46
N ILE A 464 8.59 18.94 -22.82
CA ILE A 464 9.00 20.31 -23.10
C ILE A 464 9.72 20.85 -21.86
N ALA A 465 10.97 21.25 -22.01
CA ALA A 465 11.83 21.54 -20.86
C ALA A 465 11.44 22.84 -20.12
N ARG A 466 10.91 23.85 -20.82
CA ARG A 466 10.60 25.17 -20.26
C ARG A 466 9.17 25.61 -20.61
N VAL A 467 8.52 26.30 -19.69
CA VAL A 467 7.18 26.87 -19.92
C VAL A 467 7.19 27.85 -21.11
N ALA A 468 8.24 28.67 -21.24
CA ALA A 468 8.37 29.62 -22.36
C ALA A 468 8.37 28.93 -23.74
N ASP A 469 8.95 27.72 -23.85
CA ASP A 469 8.95 26.96 -25.10
C ASP A 469 7.57 26.42 -25.42
N TRP A 470 6.84 25.96 -24.37
CA TRP A 470 5.45 25.56 -24.50
C TRP A 470 4.53 26.72 -24.86
N VAL A 471 4.70 27.91 -24.27
CA VAL A 471 3.89 29.09 -24.60
C VAL A 471 4.00 29.45 -26.09
N ARG A 472 5.21 29.36 -26.66
CA ARG A 472 5.39 29.57 -28.11
C ARG A 472 4.60 28.55 -28.93
N GLN A 473 4.77 27.26 -28.59
CA GLN A 473 4.03 26.20 -29.28
C GLN A 473 2.52 26.33 -29.08
N TRP A 474 2.07 26.75 -27.88
CA TRP A 474 0.66 26.94 -27.55
C TRP A 474 0.02 28.03 -28.41
N HIS A 475 0.76 29.11 -28.74
CA HIS A 475 0.29 30.15 -29.61
C HIS A 475 0.06 29.69 -31.06
N ASP A 476 0.78 28.71 -31.53
CA ASP A 476 0.71 28.17 -32.88
C ASP A 476 -0.38 27.07 -33.05
N LEU A 477 -0.99 26.61 -31.94
CA LEU A 477 -2.03 25.60 -31.99
C LEU A 477 -3.40 26.18 -32.35
N ASP A 478 -4.14 25.50 -33.20
CA ASP A 478 -5.57 25.76 -33.42
C ASP A 478 -6.40 25.24 -32.23
N GLN A 479 -6.07 24.04 -31.74
CA GLN A 479 -6.72 23.40 -30.61
C GLN A 479 -5.68 22.73 -29.70
N GLY A 480 -5.95 22.75 -28.40
CA GLY A 480 -5.08 22.09 -27.40
C GLY A 480 -5.68 22.21 -26.01
N TYR A 481 -5.23 21.34 -25.12
CA TYR A 481 -5.66 21.31 -23.73
C TYR A 481 -4.45 21.29 -22.81
N ALA A 482 -4.59 21.93 -21.66
CA ALA A 482 -3.53 21.89 -20.65
C ALA A 482 -4.11 21.80 -19.24
N LEU A 483 -3.47 20.99 -18.40
CA LEU A 483 -3.72 20.91 -16.96
C LEU A 483 -2.56 21.59 -16.23
N MET A 484 -2.86 22.46 -15.27
CA MET A 484 -1.86 23.19 -14.48
C MET A 484 -2.37 23.51 -13.10
N SER A 485 -1.51 23.99 -12.21
CA SER A 485 -1.92 24.50 -10.90
C SER A 485 -2.65 25.83 -11.03
N PRO A 486 -3.50 26.23 -10.05
CA PRO A 486 -4.11 27.56 -10.04
C PRO A 486 -3.10 28.71 -10.06
N ALA A 487 -1.93 28.53 -9.44
CA ALA A 487 -0.86 29.53 -9.42
C ALA A 487 -0.24 29.70 -10.82
N GLU A 488 0.11 28.61 -11.48
CA GLU A 488 0.65 28.60 -12.85
C GLU A 488 -0.35 29.22 -13.84
N HIS A 489 -1.64 28.86 -13.71
CA HIS A 489 -2.69 29.47 -14.52
C HIS A 489 -2.76 30.99 -14.34
N ALA A 490 -2.69 31.48 -13.10
CA ALA A 490 -2.73 32.91 -12.81
C ALA A 490 -1.52 33.66 -13.40
N GLU A 491 -0.32 33.08 -13.35
CA GLU A 491 0.90 33.61 -13.94
C GLU A 491 0.76 33.72 -15.47
N LEU A 492 0.42 32.63 -16.14
CA LEU A 492 0.24 32.59 -17.60
C LEU A 492 -0.91 33.50 -18.07
N ALA A 493 -1.98 33.64 -17.28
CA ALA A 493 -3.07 34.58 -17.59
C ALA A 493 -2.62 36.05 -17.49
N SER A 494 -1.72 36.37 -16.54
CA SER A 494 -1.12 37.71 -16.44
C SER A 494 -0.23 38.04 -17.62
N GLU A 495 0.41 37.04 -18.22
CA GLU A 495 1.17 37.12 -19.47
C GLU A 495 0.30 37.14 -20.72
N ARG A 496 -1.03 37.10 -20.57
CA ARG A 496 -2.03 37.10 -21.64
C ARG A 496 -1.94 35.89 -22.59
N VAL A 497 -1.47 34.74 -22.07
CA VAL A 497 -1.53 33.50 -22.84
C VAL A 497 -2.99 33.15 -23.12
N PRO A 498 -3.37 32.89 -24.38
CA PRO A 498 -4.79 32.71 -24.77
C PRO A 498 -5.30 31.35 -24.27
N MET A 499 -6.04 31.36 -23.16
CA MET A 499 -6.59 30.18 -22.51
C MET A 499 -8.07 30.42 -22.15
N ARG A 500 -8.88 29.37 -22.25
CA ARG A 500 -10.25 29.31 -21.73
C ARG A 500 -10.34 28.20 -20.70
N ILE A 501 -10.77 28.51 -19.48
CA ILE A 501 -11.01 27.50 -18.45
C ILE A 501 -12.17 26.59 -18.91
N VAL A 502 -11.93 25.30 -18.91
CA VAL A 502 -12.92 24.24 -19.19
C VAL A 502 -13.48 23.69 -17.89
N ALA A 503 -12.60 23.36 -16.95
CA ALA A 503 -12.95 22.86 -15.63
C ALA A 503 -11.86 23.24 -14.61
N SER A 504 -12.22 23.30 -13.34
CA SER A 504 -11.24 23.55 -12.28
C SER A 504 -11.69 22.94 -10.95
N ASP A 505 -10.74 22.62 -10.11
CA ASP A 505 -10.93 22.28 -8.71
C ASP A 505 -9.97 23.08 -7.81
N ALA A 506 -9.91 22.78 -6.52
CA ALA A 506 -9.06 23.50 -5.58
C ALA A 506 -7.54 23.34 -5.83
N ARG A 507 -7.13 22.41 -6.69
CA ARG A 507 -5.72 22.05 -6.96
C ARG A 507 -5.32 22.22 -8.40
N ARG A 508 -6.28 22.20 -9.34
CA ARG A 508 -6.01 22.09 -10.78
C ARG A 508 -6.94 22.96 -11.59
N VAL A 509 -6.42 23.48 -12.68
CA VAL A 509 -7.17 24.21 -13.71
C VAL A 509 -6.92 23.51 -15.04
N LEU A 510 -7.99 23.07 -15.68
CA LEU A 510 -8.00 22.54 -17.04
C LEU A 510 -8.40 23.63 -18.00
N VAL A 511 -7.53 23.92 -18.95
CA VAL A 511 -7.77 24.95 -19.96
C VAL A 511 -7.78 24.36 -21.36
N ALA A 512 -8.53 25.00 -22.25
CA ALA A 512 -8.46 24.82 -23.71
C ALA A 512 -7.81 26.03 -24.37
N ARG A 513 -7.16 25.81 -25.52
CA ARG A 513 -6.70 26.88 -26.40
C ARG A 513 -7.93 27.69 -26.86
N ARG A 514 -7.83 28.96 -26.82
CA ARG A 514 -8.90 29.90 -27.20
C ARG A 514 -8.98 30.05 -28.70
#